data_5dbe74c73b6c43d49a306bb1d324e975
#
_entry.id   5dbe74c73b6c43d49a306bb1d324e975
#
_cell.length_a   1.000
_cell.length_b   1.000
_cell.length_c   1.000
_cell.angle_alpha   90.00
_cell.angle_beta   90.00
_cell.angle_gamma   90.00
#
_symmetry.space_group_name_H-M   'P 1'
#
loop_
_entity.id
_entity.type
_entity.pdbx_description
1 polymer ?
#
loop_
_entity_poly.entity_id
_entity_poly.type
_entity_poly.pdbx_seq_one_letter_code
_entity_poly.pdbx_strand_id
1 'polypeptide(L)'
;WSDQFPHIKATGDISGDCSYEKISKKNYKGKTLKINTHAVPVIGQPTALHAEQFAKLTGATVDVTHTPAGDLYAKAMVPFKAGQAPYDIVFGFSNFINDWRQYLAPVPKKYLNTVEMKDVTKSHVGVSSWDGTMYQYPVDGDRHYLKYRKDVIDNPEMQKKYKADTGKELKVPTTWKEYGEMAKYFNGWDWDGDGEKEYGSAEVMKKDDLMFAAFFSRSVAYAKNPSTPGGFFFDLETMKPNVNNPGFVEALTDWVEATKYVPPGGINFGLGDEIGSFGGGQTLFSFSWDDAFIAAMQDDSPIKNKVGTAPLPGADKVWNRVSGKWDNKYNQAPYIVWGWAVGVAKKSKVQEMAFDYLCFFSNGANHQADLAIGNFGVNPFKNSDFDPKLYTETMGWD
;
A
#
# COMPACT_ATOMS: atom_id res chain seq x y z
N TRP A 1 -18.46 5.69 11.05
CA TRP A 1 -18.20 6.25 9.72
C TRP A 1 -19.49 6.58 8.96
N SER A 2 -20.56 5.79 9.11
CA SER A 2 -21.82 5.97 8.36
C SER A 2 -22.42 7.38 8.50
N ASP A 3 -22.28 8.03 9.65
CA ASP A 3 -22.80 9.39 9.88
C ASP A 3 -21.97 10.45 9.13
N GLN A 4 -20.67 10.21 8.96
CA GLN A 4 -19.75 11.13 8.27
C GLN A 4 -19.68 10.87 6.77
N PHE A 5 -19.90 9.62 6.35
CA PHE A 5 -19.83 9.17 4.95
C PHE A 5 -21.10 8.40 4.55
N PRO A 6 -22.27 9.06 4.54
CA PRO A 6 -23.56 8.39 4.32
C PRO A 6 -23.73 7.81 2.91
N HIS A 7 -22.88 8.23 1.96
CA HIS A 7 -22.86 7.70 0.58
C HIS A 7 -22.16 6.35 0.46
N ILE A 8 -21.36 5.96 1.44
CA ILE A 8 -20.67 4.68 1.45
C ILE A 8 -21.62 3.56 1.87
N LYS A 9 -21.89 2.64 0.96
CA LYS A 9 -22.73 1.46 1.20
C LYS A 9 -21.84 0.25 1.45
N ALA A 10 -21.21 0.17 2.60
CA ALA A 10 -20.46 -1.02 2.97
C ALA A 10 -21.40 -2.21 3.18
N THR A 11 -21.30 -3.20 2.31
CA THR A 11 -22.10 -4.42 2.34
C THR A 11 -21.32 -5.63 2.89
N GLY A 12 -20.11 -5.39 3.43
CA GLY A 12 -19.28 -6.43 4.01
C GLY A 12 -20.02 -7.26 5.05
N ASP A 13 -19.54 -8.47 5.28
CA ASP A 13 -20.17 -9.40 6.22
C ASP A 13 -20.29 -8.76 7.60
N ILE A 14 -21.52 -8.31 7.92
CA ILE A 14 -21.88 -7.75 9.21
C ILE A 14 -22.09 -8.82 10.28
N SER A 15 -22.05 -10.11 9.89
CA SER A 15 -22.28 -11.28 10.75
C SER A 15 -21.00 -11.96 11.24
N GLY A 16 -19.83 -11.49 10.82
CA GLY A 16 -18.52 -12.04 11.16
C GLY A 16 -18.22 -12.07 12.66
N ASP A 17 -17.12 -12.72 13.01
CA ASP A 17 -16.69 -12.87 14.41
C ASP A 17 -16.34 -11.53 15.08
N CYS A 18 -15.97 -10.54 14.27
CA CYS A 18 -15.61 -9.19 14.70
C CYS A 18 -16.70 -8.16 14.47
N SER A 19 -17.93 -8.59 14.17
CA SER A 19 -19.06 -7.73 13.82
C SER A 19 -19.50 -6.80 14.95
N TYR A 20 -20.22 -5.73 14.59
CA TYR A 20 -20.83 -4.80 15.53
C TYR A 20 -21.69 -5.53 16.59
N GLU A 21 -22.49 -6.53 16.15
CA GLU A 21 -23.32 -7.33 17.06
C GLU A 21 -22.47 -8.12 18.07
N LYS A 22 -21.40 -8.76 17.63
CA LYS A 22 -20.52 -9.57 18.50
C LYS A 22 -19.75 -8.69 19.49
N ILE A 23 -19.23 -7.57 19.02
CA ILE A 23 -18.47 -6.62 19.84
C ILE A 23 -19.39 -5.91 20.83
N SER A 24 -20.65 -5.59 20.50
CA SER A 24 -21.59 -4.98 21.46
C SER A 24 -21.92 -5.85 22.66
N LYS A 25 -21.64 -7.16 22.60
CA LYS A 25 -21.80 -8.09 23.74
C LYS A 25 -20.62 -8.03 24.72
N LYS A 26 -19.55 -7.31 24.38
CA LYS A 26 -18.40 -7.10 25.25
C LYS A 26 -18.68 -5.95 26.24
N ASN A 27 -18.15 -6.05 27.43
CA ASN A 27 -18.27 -5.00 28.44
C ASN A 27 -16.88 -4.60 28.95
N TYR A 28 -16.44 -3.42 28.57
CA TYR A 28 -15.17 -2.85 28.98
C TYR A 28 -15.31 -1.55 29.79
N LYS A 29 -16.49 -1.35 30.41
CA LYS A 29 -16.73 -0.18 31.24
C LYS A 29 -15.65 -0.04 32.32
N GLY A 30 -15.08 1.15 32.44
CA GLY A 30 -14.03 1.47 33.40
C GLY A 30 -12.62 1.00 32.99
N LYS A 31 -12.46 0.41 31.78
CA LYS A 31 -11.15 0.10 31.20
C LYS A 31 -10.77 1.13 30.15
N THR A 32 -9.48 1.46 30.10
CA THR A 32 -8.90 2.36 29.08
C THR A 32 -8.00 1.59 28.16
N LEU A 33 -8.17 1.76 26.85
CA LEU A 33 -7.31 1.27 25.79
C LEU A 33 -6.50 2.43 25.24
N LYS A 34 -5.18 2.33 25.22
CA LYS A 34 -4.27 3.36 24.71
C LYS A 34 -3.67 2.94 23.38
N ILE A 35 -3.88 3.72 22.35
CA ILE A 35 -3.45 3.44 20.97
C ILE A 35 -2.48 4.52 20.52
N ASN A 36 -1.34 4.10 19.93
CA ASN A 36 -0.48 4.98 19.15
C ASN A 36 -0.60 4.61 17.69
N THR A 37 -1.03 5.56 16.86
CA THR A 37 -1.28 5.38 15.42
C THR A 37 -0.66 6.51 14.61
N HIS A 38 -0.73 6.39 13.27
CA HIS A 38 -0.26 7.42 12.35
C HIS A 38 -1.08 8.72 12.47
N ALA A 39 -0.56 9.80 11.91
CA ALA A 39 -1.27 11.06 11.76
C ALA A 39 -2.46 10.93 10.78
N VAL A 40 -3.47 11.78 10.96
CA VAL A 40 -4.62 11.85 10.04
C VAL A 40 -4.22 12.49 8.71
N PRO A 41 -4.88 12.16 7.58
CA PRO A 41 -6.01 11.21 7.48
C PRO A 41 -5.59 9.75 7.43
N VAL A 42 -4.40 9.43 6.90
CA VAL A 42 -3.92 8.07 6.61
C VAL A 42 -3.80 7.25 7.89
N ILE A 43 -4.51 6.12 7.97
CA ILE A 43 -4.56 5.19 9.12
C ILE A 43 -5.01 5.84 10.43
N GLY A 44 -4.60 7.06 10.71
CA GLY A 44 -4.98 7.76 11.95
C GLY A 44 -6.46 8.06 12.04
N GLN A 45 -7.10 8.47 10.95
CA GLN A 45 -8.54 8.79 10.96
C GLN A 45 -9.41 7.55 11.10
N PRO A 46 -9.24 6.45 10.35
CA PRO A 46 -10.00 5.23 10.60
C PRO A 46 -9.75 4.67 12.00
N THR A 47 -8.51 4.75 12.52
CA THR A 47 -8.23 4.35 13.91
C THR A 47 -9.11 5.13 14.90
N ALA A 48 -9.19 6.45 14.76
CA ALA A 48 -10.00 7.28 15.68
C ALA A 48 -11.50 7.02 15.53
N LEU A 49 -12.01 6.89 14.29
CA LEU A 49 -13.43 6.58 14.03
C LEU A 49 -13.84 5.24 14.63
N HIS A 50 -13.06 4.20 14.38
CA HIS A 50 -13.37 2.87 14.92
C HIS A 50 -13.15 2.80 16.43
N ALA A 51 -12.25 3.60 16.99
CA ALA A 51 -12.09 3.75 18.45
C ALA A 51 -13.35 4.34 19.12
N GLU A 52 -13.91 5.40 18.51
CA GLU A 52 -15.16 6.01 18.99
C GLU A 52 -16.33 5.01 18.94
N GLN A 53 -16.48 4.29 17.83
CA GLN A 53 -17.52 3.27 17.66
C GLN A 53 -17.34 2.12 18.66
N PHE A 54 -16.12 1.62 18.84
CA PHE A 54 -15.81 0.58 19.81
C PHE A 54 -16.11 1.00 21.24
N ALA A 55 -15.75 2.24 21.59
CA ALA A 55 -16.06 2.82 22.91
C ALA A 55 -17.58 2.86 23.16
N LYS A 56 -18.37 3.33 22.18
CA LYS A 56 -19.83 3.36 22.26
C LYS A 56 -20.44 1.96 22.46
N LEU A 57 -19.92 0.96 21.75
CA LEU A 57 -20.42 -0.42 21.81
C LEU A 57 -20.08 -1.14 23.11
N THR A 58 -18.92 -0.88 23.69
CA THR A 58 -18.35 -1.70 24.76
C THR A 58 -18.29 -0.99 26.13
N GLY A 59 -18.50 0.33 26.15
CA GLY A 59 -18.33 1.15 27.33
C GLY A 59 -16.87 1.41 27.73
N ALA A 60 -15.91 1.06 26.86
CA ALA A 60 -14.48 1.36 27.06
C ALA A 60 -14.20 2.87 26.93
N THR A 61 -13.12 3.32 27.56
CA THR A 61 -12.42 4.54 27.16
C THR A 61 -11.31 4.18 26.17
N VAL A 62 -11.22 4.88 25.04
CA VAL A 62 -10.15 4.64 24.06
C VAL A 62 -9.41 5.94 23.80
N ASP A 63 -8.12 5.96 24.17
CA ASP A 63 -7.23 7.12 23.99
C ASP A 63 -6.38 6.88 22.75
N VAL A 64 -6.55 7.72 21.71
CA VAL A 64 -5.80 7.64 20.46
C VAL A 64 -4.76 8.76 20.40
N THR A 65 -3.50 8.37 20.25
CA THR A 65 -2.38 9.29 20.04
C THR A 65 -1.92 9.21 18.59
N HIS A 66 -1.91 10.34 17.90
CA HIS A 66 -1.43 10.47 16.52
C HIS A 66 0.07 10.82 16.51
N THR A 67 0.83 10.11 15.67
CA THR A 67 2.29 10.25 15.55
C THR A 67 2.68 10.25 14.08
N PRO A 68 3.53 11.18 13.58
CA PRO A 68 4.05 11.12 12.21
C PRO A 68 4.72 9.78 11.90
N ALA A 69 4.63 9.31 10.65
CA ALA A 69 5.14 7.99 10.24
C ALA A 69 6.61 7.76 10.62
N GLY A 70 7.46 8.74 10.39
CA GLY A 70 8.90 8.66 10.71
C GLY A 70 9.23 8.52 12.19
N ASP A 71 8.30 8.89 13.09
CA ASP A 71 8.49 8.83 14.54
C ASP A 71 7.90 7.57 15.18
N LEU A 72 7.01 6.84 14.49
CA LEU A 72 6.29 5.69 15.04
C LEU A 72 7.22 4.61 15.58
N TYR A 73 8.28 4.30 14.85
CA TYR A 73 9.25 3.29 15.29
C TYR A 73 9.88 3.67 16.63
N ALA A 74 10.43 4.86 16.74
CA ALA A 74 11.10 5.34 17.95
C ALA A 74 10.11 5.50 19.11
N LYS A 75 8.90 5.98 18.83
CA LYS A 75 7.82 6.17 19.80
C LYS A 75 7.41 4.89 20.53
N ALA A 76 7.50 3.75 19.84
CA ALA A 76 7.28 2.44 20.44
C ALA A 76 8.57 1.83 21.04
N MET A 77 9.70 1.88 20.28
CA MET A 77 10.93 1.18 20.69
C MET A 77 11.62 1.76 21.91
N VAL A 78 11.62 3.08 22.08
CA VAL A 78 12.30 3.71 23.23
C VAL A 78 11.68 3.23 24.56
N PRO A 79 10.35 3.34 24.77
CA PRO A 79 9.75 2.80 26.00
C PRO A 79 9.83 1.27 26.09
N PHE A 80 9.73 0.54 24.98
CA PHE A 80 9.87 -0.93 24.99
C PHE A 80 11.24 -1.37 25.53
N LYS A 81 12.33 -0.73 25.06
CA LYS A 81 13.69 -0.99 25.57
C LYS A 81 13.85 -0.62 27.05
N ALA A 82 13.14 0.43 27.50
CA ALA A 82 13.09 0.79 28.92
C ALA A 82 12.16 -0.13 29.75
N GLY A 83 11.62 -1.18 29.16
CA GLY A 83 10.71 -2.12 29.84
C GLY A 83 9.32 -1.56 30.11
N GLN A 84 8.91 -0.50 29.42
CA GLN A 84 7.62 0.17 29.55
C GLN A 84 6.72 -0.12 28.35
N ALA A 85 5.41 0.05 28.52
CA ALA A 85 4.41 -0.02 27.46
C ALA A 85 3.37 1.10 27.70
N PRO A 86 3.67 2.33 27.29
CA PRO A 86 2.74 3.45 27.46
C PRO A 86 1.49 3.33 26.61
N TYR A 87 1.54 2.52 25.56
CA TYR A 87 0.44 2.18 24.69
C TYR A 87 0.16 0.69 24.74
N ASP A 88 -1.13 0.33 24.66
CA ASP A 88 -1.57 -1.06 24.56
C ASP A 88 -1.46 -1.57 23.12
N ILE A 89 -1.73 -0.66 22.17
CA ILE A 89 -1.66 -0.90 20.73
C ILE A 89 -0.67 0.07 20.10
N VAL A 90 0.20 -0.45 19.22
CA VAL A 90 1.14 0.34 18.42
C VAL A 90 0.98 -0.01 16.95
N PHE A 91 0.65 1.01 16.16
CA PHE A 91 0.65 0.92 14.71
C PHE A 91 2.05 1.15 14.16
N GLY A 92 2.36 0.47 13.07
CA GLY A 92 3.62 0.64 12.36
C GLY A 92 3.62 -0.16 11.07
N PHE A 93 4.76 -0.20 10.42
CA PHE A 93 4.92 -0.99 9.22
C PHE A 93 5.21 -2.45 9.55
N SER A 94 4.80 -3.35 8.67
CA SER A 94 4.98 -4.80 8.86
C SER A 94 6.44 -5.20 9.09
N ASN A 95 7.42 -4.51 8.49
CA ASN A 95 8.84 -4.77 8.69
C ASN A 95 9.37 -4.43 10.09
N PHE A 96 8.62 -3.66 10.91
CA PHE A 96 9.00 -3.41 12.29
C PHE A 96 8.94 -4.67 13.17
N ILE A 97 8.30 -5.74 12.68
CA ILE A 97 8.24 -7.04 13.37
C ILE A 97 9.63 -7.56 13.76
N ASN A 98 10.66 -7.27 12.96
CA ASN A 98 12.04 -7.70 13.23
C ASN A 98 12.50 -7.33 14.64
N ASP A 99 12.19 -6.10 15.05
CA ASP A 99 12.62 -5.57 16.35
C ASP A 99 11.50 -5.62 17.39
N TRP A 100 10.24 -5.41 16.96
CA TRP A 100 9.11 -5.25 17.87
C TRP A 100 8.62 -6.57 18.47
N ARG A 101 8.71 -7.71 17.76
CA ARG A 101 8.10 -8.99 18.16
C ARG A 101 8.39 -9.42 19.60
N GLN A 102 9.59 -9.13 20.10
CA GLN A 102 9.97 -9.50 21.47
C GLN A 102 9.17 -8.74 22.55
N TYR A 103 8.61 -7.58 22.17
CA TYR A 103 7.80 -6.71 23.03
C TYR A 103 6.31 -6.83 22.75
N LEU A 104 5.91 -7.57 21.72
CA LEU A 104 4.52 -7.78 21.35
C LEU A 104 3.98 -9.10 21.87
N ALA A 105 2.68 -9.11 22.17
CA ALA A 105 1.94 -10.34 22.44
C ALA A 105 1.66 -11.07 21.11
N PRO A 106 1.87 -12.39 21.03
CA PRO A 106 1.41 -13.18 19.89
C PRO A 106 -0.11 -13.02 19.70
N VAL A 107 -0.58 -12.98 18.46
CA VAL A 107 -2.01 -12.95 18.17
C VAL A 107 -2.65 -14.25 18.68
N PRO A 108 -3.63 -14.19 19.58
CA PRO A 108 -4.24 -15.39 20.15
C PRO A 108 -5.00 -16.22 19.11
N LYS A 109 -5.00 -17.56 19.28
CA LYS A 109 -5.65 -18.50 18.35
C LYS A 109 -7.12 -18.16 18.05
N LYS A 110 -7.85 -17.63 19.02
CA LYS A 110 -9.27 -17.25 18.82
C LYS A 110 -9.42 -16.19 17.71
N TYR A 111 -8.48 -15.24 17.59
CA TYR A 111 -8.50 -14.21 16.55
C TYR A 111 -7.92 -14.72 15.22
N LEU A 112 -6.93 -15.63 15.25
CA LEU A 112 -6.42 -16.29 14.05
C LEU A 112 -7.49 -17.16 13.36
N ASN A 113 -8.51 -17.61 14.09
CA ASN A 113 -9.57 -18.46 13.58
C ASN A 113 -10.83 -17.69 13.14
N THR A 114 -10.88 -16.39 13.32
CA THR A 114 -12.01 -15.56 12.87
C THR A 114 -12.15 -15.60 11.35
N VAL A 115 -13.35 -15.37 10.84
CA VAL A 115 -13.59 -15.31 9.40
C VAL A 115 -12.83 -14.13 8.77
N GLU A 116 -12.73 -13.02 9.47
CA GLU A 116 -11.98 -11.84 9.04
C GLU A 116 -10.48 -12.11 8.86
N MET A 117 -9.88 -12.85 9.80
CA MET A 117 -8.46 -13.18 9.70
C MET A 117 -8.18 -14.28 8.65
N LYS A 118 -9.08 -15.22 8.48
CA LYS A 118 -8.97 -16.24 7.41
C LYS A 118 -9.08 -15.66 6.01
N ASP A 119 -9.72 -14.52 5.88
CA ASP A 119 -9.83 -13.78 4.62
C ASP A 119 -8.56 -12.99 4.27
N VAL A 120 -7.67 -12.73 5.23
CA VAL A 120 -6.39 -12.06 4.98
C VAL A 120 -5.53 -12.89 4.04
N THR A 121 -4.93 -12.24 3.03
CA THR A 121 -4.08 -12.94 2.07
C THR A 121 -2.85 -13.55 2.74
N LYS A 122 -2.36 -14.67 2.22
CA LYS A 122 -1.21 -15.40 2.77
C LYS A 122 0.06 -14.53 2.85
N SER A 123 0.22 -13.60 1.92
CA SER A 123 1.35 -12.67 1.92
C SER A 123 1.34 -11.75 3.13
N HIS A 124 0.18 -11.16 3.47
CA HIS A 124 0.05 -10.28 4.63
C HIS A 124 0.14 -11.04 5.96
N VAL A 125 -0.40 -12.27 6.01
CA VAL A 125 -0.15 -13.18 7.14
C VAL A 125 1.35 -13.44 7.29
N GLY A 126 2.05 -13.67 6.18
CA GLY A 126 3.49 -13.94 6.17
C GLY A 126 4.32 -12.79 6.73
N VAL A 127 4.11 -11.55 6.24
CA VAL A 127 4.86 -10.37 6.70
C VAL A 127 4.50 -9.93 8.13
N SER A 128 3.35 -10.35 8.64
CA SER A 128 2.89 -10.11 10.01
C SER A 128 3.32 -11.20 11.00
N SER A 129 4.05 -12.22 10.51
CA SER A 129 4.48 -13.39 11.27
C SER A 129 6.01 -13.49 11.32
N TRP A 130 6.51 -14.05 12.40
CA TRP A 130 7.92 -14.39 12.57
C TRP A 130 8.01 -15.83 13.07
N ASP A 131 8.77 -16.64 12.37
CA ASP A 131 8.98 -18.06 12.70
C ASP A 131 7.65 -18.80 13.01
N GLY A 132 6.69 -18.61 12.09
CA GLY A 132 5.35 -19.24 12.19
C GLY A 132 4.40 -18.65 13.22
N THR A 133 4.83 -17.63 13.98
CA THR A 133 4.00 -16.95 14.99
C THR A 133 3.62 -15.56 14.50
N MET A 134 2.33 -15.24 14.47
CA MET A 134 1.85 -13.91 14.13
C MET A 134 1.95 -12.99 15.35
N TYR A 135 2.66 -11.86 15.19
CA TYR A 135 2.84 -10.84 16.23
C TYR A 135 2.18 -9.51 15.90
N GLN A 136 1.91 -9.27 14.63
CA GLN A 136 1.21 -8.08 14.18
C GLN A 136 -0.12 -8.47 13.53
N TYR A 137 -1.13 -7.63 13.71
CA TYR A 137 -2.44 -7.78 13.08
C TYR A 137 -2.44 -6.92 11.80
N PRO A 138 -2.65 -7.51 10.61
CA PRO A 138 -2.71 -6.74 9.37
C PRO A 138 -3.94 -5.85 9.36
N VAL A 139 -3.78 -4.60 8.93
CA VAL A 139 -4.89 -3.63 8.83
C VAL A 139 -4.90 -2.91 7.49
N ASP A 140 -3.88 -3.17 6.66
CA ASP A 140 -3.68 -2.52 5.38
C ASP A 140 -2.80 -3.38 4.46
N GLY A 141 -2.92 -3.17 3.16
CA GLY A 141 -2.34 -4.01 2.12
C GLY A 141 -1.51 -3.29 1.09
N ASP A 142 -0.54 -2.51 1.50
CA ASP A 142 0.37 -1.80 0.62
C ASP A 142 0.97 -2.70 -0.47
N ARG A 143 0.75 -2.31 -1.71
CA ARG A 143 1.39 -2.90 -2.89
C ARG A 143 1.55 -1.85 -3.98
N HIS A 144 2.55 -2.00 -4.82
CA HIS A 144 2.71 -1.15 -5.98
C HIS A 144 2.20 -1.85 -7.23
N TYR A 145 1.50 -1.10 -8.06
CA TYR A 145 1.14 -1.49 -9.43
C TYR A 145 1.07 -0.26 -10.33
N LEU A 146 1.02 -0.51 -11.62
CA LEU A 146 0.92 0.54 -12.62
C LEU A 146 -0.53 1.02 -12.70
N LYS A 147 -0.74 2.33 -12.62
CA LYS A 147 -1.96 3.03 -13.01
C LYS A 147 -1.69 3.80 -14.28
N TYR A 148 -2.67 3.84 -15.17
CA TYR A 148 -2.51 4.48 -16.46
C TYR A 148 -3.81 5.12 -16.95
N ARG A 149 -3.71 6.13 -17.81
CA ARG A 149 -4.84 6.77 -18.51
C ARG A 149 -5.37 5.80 -19.56
N LYS A 150 -6.39 5.03 -19.20
CA LYS A 150 -7.07 4.08 -20.09
C LYS A 150 -7.66 4.78 -21.32
N ASP A 151 -8.27 5.94 -21.10
CA ASP A 151 -8.85 6.77 -22.17
C ASP A 151 -7.82 7.23 -23.22
N VAL A 152 -6.54 7.28 -22.88
CA VAL A 152 -5.44 7.60 -23.82
C VAL A 152 -4.88 6.33 -24.47
N ILE A 153 -4.57 5.32 -23.67
CA ILE A 153 -3.97 4.06 -24.16
C ILE A 153 -4.92 3.31 -25.11
N ASP A 154 -6.22 3.30 -24.81
CA ASP A 154 -7.24 2.61 -25.60
C ASP A 154 -7.85 3.49 -26.71
N ASN A 155 -7.42 4.75 -26.83
CA ASN A 155 -7.93 5.67 -27.85
C ASN A 155 -7.40 5.31 -29.26
N PRO A 156 -8.26 4.95 -30.23
CA PRO A 156 -7.81 4.53 -31.56
C PRO A 156 -6.99 5.60 -32.33
N GLU A 157 -7.30 6.88 -32.17
CA GLU A 157 -6.55 7.95 -32.82
C GLU A 157 -5.16 8.12 -32.18
N MET A 158 -5.05 8.00 -30.86
CA MET A 158 -3.77 7.99 -30.15
C MET A 158 -2.92 6.77 -30.52
N GLN A 159 -3.55 5.59 -30.63
CA GLN A 159 -2.87 4.37 -31.08
C GLN A 159 -2.30 4.52 -32.50
N LYS A 160 -3.11 5.07 -33.42
CA LYS A 160 -2.70 5.33 -34.79
C LYS A 160 -1.56 6.36 -34.86
N LYS A 161 -1.68 7.46 -34.11
CA LYS A 161 -0.67 8.51 -34.04
C LYS A 161 0.64 7.98 -33.47
N TYR A 162 0.59 7.31 -32.33
CA TYR A 162 1.76 6.73 -31.68
C TYR A 162 2.49 5.73 -32.60
N LYS A 163 1.74 4.88 -33.30
CA LYS A 163 2.29 3.92 -34.26
C LYS A 163 2.94 4.62 -35.46
N ALA A 164 2.32 5.66 -35.97
CA ALA A 164 2.87 6.45 -37.09
C ALA A 164 4.18 7.14 -36.69
N ASP A 165 4.24 7.71 -35.49
CA ASP A 165 5.37 8.51 -35.01
C ASP A 165 6.54 7.64 -34.53
N THR A 166 6.27 6.46 -33.97
CA THR A 166 7.28 5.61 -33.29
C THR A 166 7.52 4.27 -33.95
N GLY A 167 6.63 3.81 -34.83
CA GLY A 167 6.63 2.46 -35.39
C GLY A 167 6.16 1.37 -34.40
N LYS A 168 5.74 1.73 -33.20
CA LYS A 168 5.34 0.80 -32.12
C LYS A 168 3.84 0.87 -31.84
N GLU A 169 3.29 -0.19 -31.27
CA GLU A 169 1.92 -0.22 -30.80
C GLU A 169 1.80 0.53 -29.45
N LEU A 170 0.76 1.36 -29.32
CA LEU A 170 0.37 1.94 -28.03
C LEU A 170 -0.46 0.91 -27.28
N LYS A 171 0.04 0.43 -26.19
CA LYS A 171 -0.58 -0.59 -25.31
C LYS A 171 -0.09 -0.40 -23.89
N VAL A 172 -0.72 -1.06 -22.93
CA VAL A 172 -0.21 -1.08 -21.55
C VAL A 172 1.23 -1.61 -21.54
N PRO A 173 2.20 -0.88 -20.98
CA PRO A 173 3.59 -1.30 -21.01
C PRO A 173 3.83 -2.53 -20.14
N THR A 174 4.55 -3.51 -20.68
CA THR A 174 4.93 -4.74 -19.96
C THR A 174 6.36 -4.69 -19.45
N THR A 175 7.17 -3.76 -19.94
CA THR A 175 8.54 -3.55 -19.48
C THR A 175 8.78 -2.09 -19.09
N TRP A 176 9.77 -1.87 -18.20
CA TRP A 176 10.19 -0.52 -17.83
C TRP A 176 10.72 0.27 -19.03
N LYS A 177 11.29 -0.43 -20.01
CA LYS A 177 11.70 0.18 -21.28
C LYS A 177 10.50 0.72 -22.06
N GLU A 178 9.43 -0.07 -22.24
CA GLU A 178 8.20 0.38 -22.90
C GLU A 178 7.56 1.54 -22.12
N TYR A 179 7.52 1.44 -20.79
CA TYR A 179 7.05 2.51 -19.91
C TYR A 179 7.81 3.82 -20.15
N GLY A 180 9.14 3.79 -20.12
CA GLY A 180 9.98 4.98 -20.33
C GLY A 180 9.83 5.57 -21.74
N GLU A 181 9.71 4.74 -22.78
CA GLU A 181 9.48 5.19 -24.16
C GLU A 181 8.13 5.90 -24.31
N MET A 182 7.08 5.37 -23.71
CA MET A 182 5.76 6.01 -23.69
C MET A 182 5.76 7.28 -22.83
N ALA A 183 6.33 7.24 -21.64
CA ALA A 183 6.46 8.41 -20.78
C ALA A 183 7.18 9.55 -21.50
N LYS A 184 8.24 9.24 -22.25
CA LYS A 184 8.95 10.21 -23.10
C LYS A 184 8.07 10.79 -24.21
N TYR A 185 7.29 9.95 -24.91
CA TYR A 185 6.45 10.37 -26.01
C TYR A 185 5.32 11.31 -25.55
N PHE A 186 4.67 10.95 -24.44
CA PHE A 186 3.54 11.68 -23.88
C PHE A 186 3.96 12.84 -22.94
N ASN A 187 5.21 13.27 -22.97
CA ASN A 187 5.72 14.29 -22.06
C ASN A 187 5.69 15.68 -22.68
N GLY A 188 5.03 16.63 -22.04
CA GLY A 188 5.14 18.06 -22.30
C GLY A 188 4.26 18.60 -23.43
N TRP A 189 3.18 17.93 -23.78
CA TRP A 189 2.18 18.42 -24.73
C TRP A 189 0.76 18.08 -24.27
N ASP A 190 -0.22 18.88 -24.71
CA ASP A 190 -1.63 18.69 -24.45
C ASP A 190 -2.15 17.51 -25.27
N TRP A 191 -2.27 16.34 -24.67
CA TRP A 191 -2.75 15.13 -25.34
C TRP A 191 -4.18 14.74 -24.95
N ASP A 192 -4.79 15.40 -23.98
CA ASP A 192 -6.19 15.17 -23.64
C ASP A 192 -7.12 16.33 -24.06
N GLY A 193 -6.56 17.44 -24.52
CA GLY A 193 -7.29 18.53 -25.17
C GLY A 193 -7.89 19.53 -24.18
N ASP A 194 -7.39 19.61 -22.96
CA ASP A 194 -7.87 20.53 -21.93
C ASP A 194 -7.19 21.92 -21.98
N GLY A 195 -6.15 22.07 -22.78
CA GLY A 195 -5.39 23.32 -22.99
C GLY A 195 -4.14 23.43 -22.11
N GLU A 196 -3.90 22.49 -21.25
CA GLU A 196 -2.70 22.39 -20.42
C GLU A 196 -1.72 21.36 -21.02
N LYS A 197 -0.58 21.17 -20.39
CA LYS A 197 0.41 20.17 -20.79
C LYS A 197 0.45 19.05 -19.79
N GLU A 198 0.32 17.83 -20.28
CA GLU A 198 0.50 16.64 -19.48
C GLU A 198 1.92 16.08 -19.61
N TYR A 199 2.23 15.14 -18.75
CA TYR A 199 3.55 14.53 -18.60
C TYR A 199 3.49 13.01 -18.64
N GLY A 200 4.67 12.41 -18.77
CA GLY A 200 4.78 10.96 -18.93
C GLY A 200 4.40 10.18 -17.68
N SER A 201 4.85 10.64 -16.50
CA SER A 201 4.57 9.90 -15.26
C SER A 201 4.61 10.76 -14.00
N ALA A 202 3.89 10.34 -12.97
CA ALA A 202 4.08 10.77 -11.60
C ALA A 202 4.65 9.61 -10.78
N GLU A 203 5.72 9.85 -10.03
CA GLU A 203 6.40 8.85 -9.21
C GLU A 203 6.84 9.47 -7.87
N VAL A 204 6.92 8.66 -6.82
CA VAL A 204 7.46 9.10 -5.52
C VAL A 204 8.98 9.18 -5.61
N MET A 205 9.51 10.38 -5.82
CA MET A 205 10.95 10.62 -6.05
C MET A 205 11.63 11.46 -4.95
N LYS A 206 10.85 12.09 -4.07
CA LYS A 206 11.37 12.89 -2.96
C LYS A 206 12.21 12.03 -2.03
N LYS A 207 13.39 12.53 -1.69
CA LYS A 207 14.30 11.88 -0.73
C LYS A 207 13.69 11.86 0.67
N ASP A 208 12.94 10.82 0.97
CA ASP A 208 12.32 10.54 2.27
C ASP A 208 12.14 9.03 2.46
N ASP A 209 11.33 8.64 3.43
CA ASP A 209 11.10 7.24 3.79
C ASP A 209 10.42 6.40 2.70
N LEU A 210 9.73 7.00 1.73
CA LEU A 210 8.93 6.30 0.72
C LEU A 210 9.62 6.15 -0.63
N MET A 211 10.57 7.03 -0.96
CA MET A 211 11.34 6.97 -2.22
C MET A 211 12.00 5.60 -2.43
N PHE A 212 12.51 4.99 -1.36
CA PHE A 212 13.16 3.67 -1.46
C PHE A 212 12.21 2.59 -1.97
N ALA A 213 10.93 2.65 -1.61
CA ALA A 213 9.93 1.66 -2.04
C ALA A 213 9.69 1.74 -3.55
N ALA A 214 9.59 2.96 -4.12
CA ALA A 214 9.49 3.17 -5.57
C ALA A 214 10.73 2.61 -6.29
N PHE A 215 11.94 2.91 -5.80
CA PHE A 215 13.18 2.38 -6.37
C PHE A 215 13.24 0.85 -6.30
N PHE A 216 12.87 0.25 -5.17
CA PHE A 216 12.88 -1.21 -5.04
C PHE A 216 11.86 -1.88 -5.94
N SER A 217 10.67 -1.30 -6.13
CA SER A 217 9.66 -1.81 -7.05
C SER A 217 10.17 -1.87 -8.49
N ARG A 218 10.95 -0.88 -8.92
CA ARG A 218 11.62 -0.90 -10.23
C ARG A 218 12.76 -1.91 -10.26
N SER A 219 13.56 -1.99 -9.19
CA SER A 219 14.76 -2.82 -9.11
C SER A 219 14.48 -4.32 -9.15
N VAL A 220 13.33 -4.78 -8.64
CA VAL A 220 13.01 -6.22 -8.60
C VAL A 220 12.96 -6.85 -9.99
N ALA A 221 12.53 -6.11 -11.02
CA ALA A 221 12.52 -6.60 -12.39
C ALA A 221 13.91 -6.93 -12.92
N TYR A 222 14.91 -6.13 -12.57
CA TYR A 222 16.29 -6.25 -13.05
C TYR A 222 17.18 -7.10 -12.15
N ALA A 223 16.93 -7.15 -10.84
CA ALA A 223 17.86 -7.73 -9.87
C ALA A 223 17.33 -8.96 -9.11
N LYS A 224 16.00 -9.19 -9.08
CA LYS A 224 15.41 -10.36 -8.41
C LYS A 224 15.26 -11.52 -9.39
N ASN A 225 16.32 -12.27 -9.61
CA ASN A 225 16.30 -13.42 -10.52
C ASN A 225 15.61 -14.62 -9.87
N PRO A 226 14.58 -15.22 -10.49
CA PRO A 226 13.89 -16.40 -9.95
C PRO A 226 14.80 -17.63 -9.81
N SER A 227 15.87 -17.72 -10.60
CA SER A 227 16.84 -18.82 -10.50
C SER A 227 17.80 -18.69 -9.32
N THR A 228 17.85 -17.52 -8.68
CA THR A 228 18.69 -17.24 -7.51
C THR A 228 17.85 -16.65 -6.38
N PRO A 229 16.92 -17.45 -5.79
CA PRO A 229 16.04 -16.99 -4.74
C PRO A 229 16.83 -16.60 -3.49
N GLY A 230 16.27 -15.70 -2.71
CA GLY A 230 16.94 -15.14 -1.53
C GLY A 230 18.00 -14.10 -1.88
N GLY A 231 18.56 -13.46 -0.87
CA GLY A 231 19.69 -12.54 -1.02
C GLY A 231 19.45 -11.34 -1.94
N PHE A 232 18.25 -10.81 -2.03
CA PHE A 232 17.97 -9.64 -2.88
C PHE A 232 18.75 -8.42 -2.40
N PHE A 233 18.61 -8.07 -1.13
CA PHE A 233 19.33 -6.94 -0.53
C PHE A 233 20.69 -7.32 0.03
N PHE A 234 20.80 -8.53 0.58
CA PHE A 234 22.00 -9.02 1.22
C PHE A 234 22.25 -10.48 0.83
N ASP A 235 23.49 -10.86 0.81
CA ASP A 235 23.87 -12.27 0.84
C ASP A 235 23.50 -12.83 2.24
N LEU A 236 22.72 -13.90 2.28
CA LEU A 236 22.15 -14.39 3.53
C LEU A 236 23.16 -15.11 4.45
N GLU A 237 24.30 -15.54 3.91
CA GLU A 237 25.35 -16.21 4.68
C GLU A 237 26.36 -15.21 5.24
N THR A 238 26.75 -14.25 4.42
CA THR A 238 27.81 -13.29 4.75
C THR A 238 27.31 -11.93 5.18
N MET A 239 26.00 -11.66 5.01
CA MET A 239 25.35 -10.35 5.21
C MET A 239 25.97 -9.20 4.39
N LYS A 240 26.70 -9.51 3.33
CA LYS A 240 27.22 -8.48 2.41
C LYS A 240 26.07 -7.88 1.60
N PRO A 241 26.02 -6.55 1.46
CA PRO A 241 25.03 -5.90 0.62
C PRO A 241 25.13 -6.33 -0.85
N ASN A 242 23.99 -6.65 -1.46
CA ASN A 242 23.88 -7.01 -2.89
C ASN A 242 23.35 -5.85 -3.76
N VAL A 243 23.06 -4.69 -3.15
CA VAL A 243 22.46 -3.54 -3.84
C VAL A 243 23.39 -2.81 -4.81
N ASN A 244 24.65 -3.15 -4.84
CA ASN A 244 25.64 -2.63 -5.80
C ASN A 244 25.98 -3.70 -6.84
N ASN A 245 24.99 -4.14 -7.62
CA ASN A 245 25.17 -5.07 -8.72
C ASN A 245 24.59 -4.49 -10.02
N PRO A 246 24.94 -5.04 -11.20
CA PRO A 246 24.46 -4.52 -12.48
C PRO A 246 22.93 -4.40 -12.60
N GLY A 247 22.14 -5.26 -11.93
CA GLY A 247 20.69 -5.16 -11.93
C GLY A 247 20.18 -3.90 -11.24
N PHE A 248 20.70 -3.58 -10.06
CA PHE A 248 20.37 -2.34 -9.36
C PHE A 248 20.89 -1.09 -10.09
N VAL A 249 22.09 -1.16 -10.68
CA VAL A 249 22.65 -0.07 -11.48
C VAL A 249 21.77 0.22 -12.70
N GLU A 250 21.33 -0.82 -13.41
CA GLU A 250 20.40 -0.67 -14.56
C GLU A 250 19.07 -0.03 -14.12
N ALA A 251 18.48 -0.52 -13.03
CA ALA A 251 17.25 0.03 -12.49
C ALA A 251 17.39 1.51 -12.10
N LEU A 252 18.52 1.89 -11.50
CA LEU A 252 18.78 3.28 -11.14
C LEU A 252 19.00 4.15 -12.38
N THR A 253 19.71 3.65 -13.39
CA THR A 253 19.92 4.35 -14.66
C THR A 253 18.59 4.62 -15.36
N ASP A 254 17.72 3.61 -15.43
CA ASP A 254 16.39 3.72 -16.00
C ASP A 254 15.52 4.73 -15.19
N TRP A 255 15.61 4.71 -13.87
CA TRP A 255 14.86 5.63 -13.03
C TRP A 255 15.36 7.09 -13.15
N VAL A 256 16.67 7.29 -13.23
CA VAL A 256 17.25 8.63 -13.50
C VAL A 256 16.78 9.16 -14.85
N GLU A 257 16.67 8.31 -15.88
CA GLU A 257 16.12 8.72 -17.17
C GLU A 257 14.64 9.14 -17.05
N ALA A 258 13.84 8.41 -16.25
CA ALA A 258 12.43 8.69 -16.03
C ALA A 258 12.18 10.08 -15.38
N THR A 259 13.14 10.62 -14.61
CA THR A 259 13.03 11.96 -14.02
C THR A 259 12.86 13.09 -15.05
N LYS A 260 13.14 12.83 -16.33
CA LYS A 260 12.98 13.80 -17.41
C LYS A 260 11.53 13.91 -17.90
N TYR A 261 10.67 12.99 -17.52
CA TYR A 261 9.32 12.83 -18.06
C TYR A 261 8.24 12.99 -16.99
N VAL A 262 8.59 13.61 -15.87
CA VAL A 262 7.68 13.98 -14.77
C VAL A 262 7.28 15.46 -14.87
N PRO A 263 6.20 15.88 -14.22
CA PRO A 263 5.82 17.29 -14.14
C PRO A 263 6.94 18.19 -13.59
N PRO A 264 6.91 19.51 -13.85
CA PRO A 264 7.86 20.44 -13.25
C PRO A 264 7.93 20.30 -11.73
N GLY A 265 9.12 20.07 -11.20
CA GLY A 265 9.32 19.80 -9.77
C GLY A 265 9.07 18.34 -9.34
N GLY A 266 8.69 17.45 -10.25
CA GLY A 266 8.32 16.07 -9.97
C GLY A 266 9.41 15.23 -9.28
N ILE A 267 10.68 15.60 -9.43
CA ILE A 267 11.78 14.97 -8.66
C ILE A 267 11.64 15.15 -7.12
N ASN A 268 10.83 16.12 -6.69
CA ASN A 268 10.55 16.38 -5.29
C ASN A 268 9.16 15.88 -4.86
N PHE A 269 8.47 15.10 -5.70
CA PHE A 269 7.17 14.56 -5.36
C PHE A 269 7.30 13.52 -4.25
N GLY A 270 6.64 13.78 -3.12
CA GLY A 270 6.27 12.77 -2.13
C GLY A 270 4.99 12.05 -2.54
N LEU A 271 4.48 11.17 -1.69
CA LEU A 271 3.28 10.39 -1.99
C LEU A 271 2.06 11.28 -2.29
N GLY A 272 1.82 12.32 -1.48
CA GLY A 272 0.67 13.22 -1.69
C GLY A 272 0.75 14.00 -3.02
N ASP A 273 1.95 14.40 -3.43
CA ASP A 273 2.15 15.10 -4.71
C ASP A 273 1.90 14.16 -5.91
N GLU A 274 2.38 12.91 -5.81
CA GLU A 274 2.16 11.88 -6.83
C GLU A 274 0.66 11.57 -6.99
N ILE A 275 -0.04 11.34 -5.86
CA ILE A 275 -1.49 11.11 -5.83
C ILE A 275 -2.24 12.27 -6.46
N GLY A 276 -1.93 13.51 -6.07
CA GLY A 276 -2.57 14.72 -6.59
C GLY A 276 -2.32 14.93 -8.08
N SER A 277 -1.10 14.69 -8.54
CA SER A 277 -0.71 14.85 -9.95
C SER A 277 -1.43 13.84 -10.85
N PHE A 278 -1.46 12.56 -10.48
CA PHE A 278 -2.17 11.55 -11.26
C PHE A 278 -3.68 11.70 -11.14
N GLY A 279 -4.23 11.86 -9.93
CA GLY A 279 -5.67 12.04 -9.71
C GLY A 279 -6.23 13.30 -10.36
N GLY A 280 -5.39 14.34 -10.53
CA GLY A 280 -5.71 15.56 -11.28
C GLY A 280 -5.56 15.46 -12.81
N GLY A 281 -5.16 14.30 -13.34
CA GLY A 281 -5.09 14.06 -14.80
C GLY A 281 -3.77 14.48 -15.46
N GLN A 282 -2.80 14.98 -14.73
CA GLN A 282 -1.57 15.57 -15.28
C GLN A 282 -0.59 14.57 -15.90
N THR A 283 -0.76 13.26 -15.68
CA THR A 283 0.22 12.28 -16.15
C THR A 283 -0.43 11.05 -16.75
N LEU A 284 0.28 10.45 -17.74
CA LEU A 284 -0.14 9.21 -18.38
C LEU A 284 -0.08 8.03 -17.43
N PHE A 285 0.98 7.97 -16.63
CA PHE A 285 1.27 6.90 -15.71
C PHE A 285 1.46 7.39 -14.27
N SER A 286 1.17 6.50 -13.34
CA SER A 286 1.60 6.53 -11.96
C SER A 286 1.93 5.11 -11.53
N PHE A 287 2.97 4.94 -10.71
CA PHE A 287 3.15 3.69 -9.99
C PHE A 287 3.48 3.98 -8.52
N SER A 288 2.58 3.60 -7.68
CA SER A 288 2.67 3.71 -6.22
C SER A 288 1.61 2.80 -5.60
N TRP A 289 1.20 3.10 -4.40
CA TRP A 289 0.11 2.43 -3.70
C TRP A 289 -1.27 2.70 -4.34
N ASP A 290 -2.30 2.07 -3.81
CA ASP A 290 -3.68 2.14 -4.32
C ASP A 290 -4.27 3.56 -4.26
N ASP A 291 -3.77 4.41 -3.36
CA ASP A 291 -4.26 5.76 -3.08
C ASP A 291 -4.41 6.63 -4.34
N ALA A 292 -3.47 6.57 -5.29
CA ALA A 292 -3.56 7.35 -6.52
C ALA A 292 -4.70 6.87 -7.44
N PHE A 293 -5.01 5.57 -7.45
CA PHE A 293 -6.17 5.04 -8.15
C PHE A 293 -7.46 5.53 -7.49
N ILE A 294 -7.53 5.44 -6.15
CA ILE A 294 -8.71 5.87 -5.41
C ILE A 294 -8.94 7.37 -5.58
N ALA A 295 -7.89 8.20 -5.55
CA ALA A 295 -7.99 9.63 -5.84
C ALA A 295 -8.54 9.90 -7.25
N ALA A 296 -8.10 9.12 -8.24
CA ALA A 296 -8.59 9.23 -9.61
C ALA A 296 -10.06 8.82 -9.78
N MET A 297 -10.62 8.05 -8.84
CA MET A 297 -12.01 7.58 -8.87
C MET A 297 -12.97 8.47 -8.05
N GLN A 298 -12.49 9.52 -7.38
CA GLN A 298 -13.34 10.45 -6.65
C GLN A 298 -14.21 11.29 -7.59
N ASP A 299 -15.34 11.79 -7.07
CA ASP A 299 -16.34 12.53 -7.87
C ASP A 299 -15.80 13.83 -8.47
N ASP A 300 -14.82 14.45 -7.83
CA ASP A 300 -14.18 15.69 -8.28
C ASP A 300 -12.96 15.47 -9.18
N SER A 301 -12.57 14.23 -9.44
CA SER A 301 -11.46 13.92 -10.34
C SER A 301 -11.88 14.07 -11.82
N PRO A 302 -11.10 14.81 -12.65
CA PRO A 302 -11.37 14.95 -14.08
C PRO A 302 -11.16 13.64 -14.86
N ILE A 303 -10.51 12.66 -14.25
CA ILE A 303 -10.19 11.38 -14.86
C ILE A 303 -10.96 10.20 -14.25
N LYS A 304 -12.01 10.47 -13.49
CA LYS A 304 -12.91 9.43 -12.99
C LYS A 304 -13.36 8.50 -14.12
N ASN A 305 -13.26 7.18 -13.89
CA ASN A 305 -13.58 6.12 -14.87
C ASN A 305 -12.72 6.12 -16.16
N LYS A 306 -11.62 6.90 -16.19
CA LYS A 306 -10.66 6.94 -17.31
C LYS A 306 -9.33 6.24 -16.99
N VAL A 307 -9.25 5.56 -15.86
CA VAL A 307 -8.03 4.93 -15.36
C VAL A 307 -8.10 3.42 -15.49
N GLY A 308 -6.99 2.81 -15.87
CA GLY A 308 -6.77 1.38 -15.82
C GLY A 308 -5.63 1.02 -14.89
N THR A 309 -5.57 -0.24 -14.48
CA THR A 309 -4.50 -0.80 -13.63
C THR A 309 -3.85 -2.00 -14.30
N ALA A 310 -2.57 -2.19 -14.02
CA ALA A 310 -1.81 -3.34 -14.51
C ALA A 310 -0.71 -3.71 -13.51
N PRO A 311 -0.17 -4.95 -13.58
CA PRO A 311 1.03 -5.29 -12.85
C PRO A 311 2.17 -4.32 -13.18
N LEU A 312 3.10 -4.12 -12.23
CA LEU A 312 4.31 -3.33 -12.52
C LEU A 312 5.05 -3.89 -13.74
N PRO A 313 5.63 -3.01 -14.56
CA PRO A 313 6.45 -3.47 -15.69
C PRO A 313 7.60 -4.38 -15.26
N GLY A 314 7.91 -5.35 -16.10
CA GLY A 314 9.08 -6.21 -15.97
C GLY A 314 10.31 -5.66 -16.70
N ALA A 315 11.28 -6.52 -16.93
CA ALA A 315 12.46 -6.25 -17.74
C ALA A 315 12.76 -7.42 -18.68
N ASP A 316 13.37 -7.15 -19.85
CA ASP A 316 13.73 -8.18 -20.84
C ASP A 316 14.96 -9.01 -20.43
N LYS A 317 15.68 -8.57 -19.40
CA LYS A 317 16.84 -9.22 -18.83
C LYS A 317 16.85 -9.09 -17.31
N VAL A 318 17.41 -10.08 -16.63
CA VAL A 318 17.58 -10.05 -15.19
C VAL A 318 18.99 -10.46 -14.79
N TRP A 319 19.56 -9.77 -13.82
CA TRP A 319 20.90 -10.07 -13.33
C TRP A 319 20.92 -11.39 -12.56
N ASN A 320 21.82 -12.27 -12.93
CA ASN A 320 22.08 -13.51 -12.20
C ASN A 320 23.35 -13.35 -11.34
N ARG A 321 23.13 -13.15 -10.04
CA ARG A 321 24.22 -12.88 -9.07
C ARG A 321 25.16 -14.06 -8.85
N VAL A 322 24.73 -15.29 -9.15
CA VAL A 322 25.54 -16.49 -8.99
C VAL A 322 26.49 -16.68 -10.19
N SER A 323 25.97 -16.53 -11.41
CA SER A 323 26.78 -16.64 -12.62
C SER A 323 27.57 -15.37 -12.94
N GLY A 324 27.22 -14.22 -12.35
CA GLY A 324 27.80 -12.93 -12.68
C GLY A 324 27.45 -12.45 -14.11
N LYS A 325 26.32 -12.86 -14.67
CA LYS A 325 25.90 -12.55 -16.04
C LYS A 325 24.41 -12.14 -16.07
N TRP A 326 24.03 -11.48 -17.15
CA TRP A 326 22.64 -11.24 -17.48
C TRP A 326 22.00 -12.50 -18.06
N ASP A 327 20.85 -12.88 -17.52
CA ASP A 327 19.95 -13.83 -18.15
C ASP A 327 19.00 -13.03 -19.05
N ASN A 328 19.10 -13.24 -20.37
CA ASN A 328 18.25 -12.59 -21.38
C ASN A 328 16.87 -13.28 -21.41
N LYS A 329 16.07 -13.03 -20.43
CA LYS A 329 14.71 -13.52 -20.30
C LYS A 329 13.84 -12.46 -19.63
N TYR A 330 12.59 -12.39 -20.04
CA TYR A 330 11.61 -11.53 -19.38
C TYR A 330 11.51 -11.90 -17.90
N ASN A 331 11.54 -10.88 -17.05
CA ASN A 331 11.39 -11.01 -15.62
C ASN A 331 10.45 -9.95 -15.10
N GLN A 332 9.32 -10.39 -14.53
CA GLN A 332 8.37 -9.56 -13.81
C GLN A 332 8.28 -10.10 -12.39
N ALA A 333 9.00 -9.49 -11.48
CA ALA A 333 8.93 -9.86 -10.08
C ALA A 333 7.81 -9.04 -9.39
N PRO A 334 7.02 -9.66 -8.51
CA PRO A 334 6.04 -8.93 -7.74
C PRO A 334 6.75 -7.95 -6.78
N TYR A 335 6.09 -6.84 -6.50
CA TYR A 335 6.48 -5.92 -5.45
C TYR A 335 6.53 -6.65 -4.10
N ILE A 336 7.41 -6.19 -3.24
CA ILE A 336 7.49 -6.66 -1.86
C ILE A 336 6.20 -6.24 -1.14
N VAL A 337 5.45 -7.21 -0.65
CA VAL A 337 4.26 -6.96 0.18
C VAL A 337 4.70 -6.22 1.44
N TRP A 338 4.05 -5.09 1.69
CA TRP A 338 4.27 -4.25 2.83
C TRP A 338 2.91 -3.87 3.42
N GLY A 339 2.80 -2.91 4.27
CA GLY A 339 1.53 -2.39 4.75
C GLY A 339 1.56 -2.11 6.24
N TRP A 340 0.55 -1.40 6.66
CA TRP A 340 0.36 -1.11 8.07
C TRP A 340 -0.03 -2.36 8.82
N ALA A 341 0.64 -2.60 9.92
CA ALA A 341 0.41 -3.72 10.80
C ALA A 341 0.46 -3.28 12.25
N VAL A 342 -0.26 -3.95 13.12
CA VAL A 342 -0.56 -3.45 14.46
C VAL A 342 -0.14 -4.46 15.51
N GLY A 343 0.69 -4.03 16.43
CA GLY A 343 1.13 -4.87 17.56
C GLY A 343 0.37 -4.54 18.85
N VAL A 344 0.03 -5.57 19.59
CA VAL A 344 -0.45 -5.42 20.97
C VAL A 344 0.74 -5.60 21.92
N ALA A 345 0.98 -4.61 22.78
CA ALA A 345 2.11 -4.65 23.69
C ALA A 345 2.01 -5.85 24.67
N LYS A 346 3.08 -6.63 24.78
CA LYS A 346 3.14 -7.81 25.67
C LYS A 346 2.86 -7.46 27.15
N LYS A 347 3.19 -6.24 27.56
CA LYS A 347 2.96 -5.73 28.92
C LYS A 347 1.61 -5.05 29.12
N SER A 348 0.78 -4.95 28.09
CA SER A 348 -0.59 -4.41 28.20
C SER A 348 -1.38 -5.22 29.24
N LYS A 349 -2.14 -4.51 30.06
CA LYS A 349 -3.06 -5.11 31.06
C LYS A 349 -4.45 -5.36 30.46
N VAL A 350 -4.67 -4.94 29.22
CA VAL A 350 -5.96 -5.02 28.53
C VAL A 350 -5.84 -5.70 27.17
N GLN A 351 -4.95 -6.69 27.04
CA GLN A 351 -4.65 -7.37 25.77
C GLN A 351 -5.90 -7.92 25.07
N GLU A 352 -6.85 -8.51 25.82
CA GLU A 352 -8.08 -9.01 25.20
C GLU A 352 -8.89 -7.88 24.58
N MET A 353 -9.05 -6.75 25.25
CA MET A 353 -9.74 -5.56 24.72
C MET A 353 -8.99 -5.02 23.50
N ALA A 354 -7.65 -5.03 23.53
CA ALA A 354 -6.84 -4.59 22.39
C ALA A 354 -7.05 -5.47 21.16
N PHE A 355 -7.06 -6.80 21.29
CA PHE A 355 -7.34 -7.69 20.17
C PHE A 355 -8.80 -7.65 19.72
N ASP A 356 -9.77 -7.46 20.63
CA ASP A 356 -11.17 -7.25 20.25
C ASP A 356 -11.33 -5.94 19.43
N TYR A 357 -10.58 -4.88 19.79
CA TYR A 357 -10.56 -3.65 19.00
C TYR A 357 -9.97 -3.87 17.60
N LEU A 358 -8.84 -4.59 17.47
CA LEU A 358 -8.22 -4.89 16.17
C LEU A 358 -9.12 -5.78 15.30
N CYS A 359 -9.79 -6.74 15.91
CA CYS A 359 -10.81 -7.56 15.27
C CYS A 359 -11.95 -6.68 14.74
N PHE A 360 -12.45 -5.75 15.58
CA PHE A 360 -13.50 -4.79 15.20
C PHE A 360 -13.03 -3.82 14.10
N PHE A 361 -11.82 -3.29 14.19
CA PHE A 361 -11.22 -2.42 13.18
C PHE A 361 -11.30 -3.07 11.79
N SER A 362 -10.93 -4.35 11.69
CA SER A 362 -10.84 -5.08 10.42
C SER A 362 -12.10 -5.89 10.08
N ASN A 363 -13.26 -5.63 10.72
CA ASN A 363 -14.50 -6.31 10.29
C ASN A 363 -14.89 -5.89 8.87
N GLY A 364 -15.73 -6.73 8.22
CA GLY A 364 -16.07 -6.53 6.81
C GLY A 364 -16.65 -5.16 6.49
N ALA A 365 -17.53 -4.62 7.34
CA ALA A 365 -18.17 -3.33 7.11
C ALA A 365 -17.19 -2.14 7.27
N ASN A 366 -16.38 -2.15 8.34
CA ASN A 366 -15.38 -1.11 8.56
C ASN A 366 -14.32 -1.12 7.46
N HIS A 367 -13.80 -2.30 7.14
CA HIS A 367 -12.78 -2.46 6.12
C HIS A 367 -13.24 -1.98 4.73
N GLN A 368 -14.45 -2.35 4.30
CA GLN A 368 -15.00 -1.88 3.03
C GLN A 368 -15.24 -0.37 3.01
N ALA A 369 -15.68 0.21 4.13
CA ALA A 369 -15.83 1.65 4.25
C ALA A 369 -14.47 2.36 4.16
N ASP A 370 -13.45 1.84 4.84
CA ASP A 370 -12.10 2.41 4.82
C ASP A 370 -11.50 2.38 3.41
N LEU A 371 -11.67 1.28 2.67
CA LEU A 371 -11.28 1.19 1.25
C LEU A 371 -12.00 2.21 0.38
N ALA A 372 -13.33 2.34 0.53
CA ALA A 372 -14.14 3.22 -0.31
C ALA A 372 -13.90 4.72 -0.03
N ILE A 373 -13.57 5.08 1.20
CA ILE A 373 -13.23 6.45 1.59
C ILE A 373 -11.87 6.87 1.00
N GLY A 374 -10.95 5.93 0.85
CA GLY A 374 -9.72 6.09 0.11
C GLY A 374 -8.63 6.91 0.79
N ASN A 375 -8.90 8.16 1.16
CA ASN A 375 -7.90 9.00 1.82
C ASN A 375 -7.54 8.52 3.26
N PHE A 376 -8.15 7.45 3.72
CA PHE A 376 -7.75 6.76 4.95
C PHE A 376 -6.47 5.94 4.79
N GLY A 377 -6.01 5.72 3.56
CA GLY A 377 -4.80 4.96 3.26
C GLY A 377 -4.91 3.49 3.70
N VAL A 378 -6.11 2.92 3.60
CA VAL A 378 -6.34 1.49 3.76
C VAL A 378 -6.47 0.87 2.39
N ASN A 379 -5.56 -0.03 2.07
CA ASN A 379 -5.45 -0.69 0.77
C ASN A 379 -5.88 -2.17 0.85
N PRO A 380 -6.26 -2.79 -0.27
CA PRO A 380 -6.72 -4.18 -0.31
C PRO A 380 -5.70 -5.17 0.24
N PHE A 381 -6.09 -5.99 1.23
CA PHE A 381 -5.25 -7.05 1.80
C PHE A 381 -5.99 -8.35 2.11
N LYS A 382 -7.30 -8.37 1.91
CA LYS A 382 -8.14 -9.57 2.05
C LYS A 382 -8.42 -10.21 0.71
N ASN A 383 -8.71 -11.50 0.70
CA ASN A 383 -9.07 -12.20 -0.53
C ASN A 383 -10.37 -11.66 -1.13
N SER A 384 -11.33 -11.27 -0.29
CA SER A 384 -12.59 -10.64 -0.70
C SER A 384 -12.41 -9.27 -1.36
N ASP A 385 -11.31 -8.55 -1.09
CA ASP A 385 -11.02 -7.26 -1.72
C ASP A 385 -10.74 -7.37 -3.22
N PHE A 386 -10.45 -8.57 -3.72
CA PHE A 386 -10.17 -8.83 -5.14
C PHE A 386 -11.41 -9.31 -5.92
N ASP A 387 -12.59 -9.28 -5.31
CA ASP A 387 -13.83 -9.46 -6.05
C ASP A 387 -14.20 -8.16 -6.78
N PRO A 388 -14.26 -8.17 -8.14
CA PRO A 388 -14.65 -6.98 -8.91
C PRO A 388 -15.98 -6.37 -8.48
N LYS A 389 -16.90 -7.19 -7.96
CA LYS A 389 -18.22 -6.74 -7.49
C LYS A 389 -18.13 -5.77 -6.31
N LEU A 390 -17.11 -5.87 -5.48
CA LEU A 390 -16.88 -4.91 -4.43
C LEU A 390 -16.78 -3.48 -4.99
N TYR A 391 -16.06 -3.32 -6.08
CA TYR A 391 -15.81 -2.02 -6.69
C TYR A 391 -16.99 -1.52 -7.52
N THR A 392 -17.60 -2.39 -8.33
CA THR A 392 -18.71 -2.02 -9.21
C THR A 392 -20.06 -1.92 -8.48
N GLU A 393 -20.41 -2.92 -7.66
CA GLU A 393 -21.73 -2.98 -7.01
C GLU A 393 -21.77 -2.20 -5.68
N THR A 394 -20.67 -2.20 -4.91
CA THR A 394 -20.62 -1.57 -3.58
C THR A 394 -20.11 -0.14 -3.64
N MET A 395 -19.05 0.11 -4.43
CA MET A 395 -18.40 1.43 -4.52
C MET A 395 -18.88 2.24 -5.73
N GLY A 396 -19.57 1.61 -6.69
CA GLY A 396 -20.08 2.26 -7.90
C GLY A 396 -18.97 2.72 -8.86
N TRP A 397 -17.86 1.99 -8.89
CA TRP A 397 -16.74 2.26 -9.81
C TRP A 397 -16.83 1.33 -11.03
N ASP A 398 -16.56 1.89 -12.23
CA ASP A 398 -16.59 1.16 -13.52
C ASP A 398 -15.22 0.56 -13.89
#